data_edf214a6194b6ceaaf0655c702f20324
#
_entry.id   edf214a6194b6ceaaf0655c702f20324
#
_cell.length_a   1.000
_cell.length_b   1.000
_cell.length_c   1.000
_cell.angle_alpha   90.00
_cell.angle_beta   90.00
_cell.angle_gamma   90.00
#
_symmetry.space_group_name_H-M   'P 1'
#
loop_
_entity.id
_entity.type
_entity.pdbx_description
1 polymer ?
#
loop_
_entity_poly.entity_id
_entity_poly.type
_entity_poly.pdbx_seq_one_letter_code
_entity_poly.pdbx_strand_id
1 'polypeptide(L)'
;VKIHPTAIVSDEAKIAADVEIGPFCIIESGVTIGAGCVLMAHVSVKKGVTLGENNTIHEGVVLGGKPQHICLNGEYGGVLIGNDNTFRENCTVHCAMYPDKNTVIGDDNFLMVNAHVAHDCVIGDHVIITNNAMLAGHVRVDDRAYISGGVAIHQYCQVGTFAMVGGNALVVQDVPPFVNVDGGSSLVVGVNRIGLRRAGIPSPEINQIYEAYHVLYEEKRTLRECVEVLRERFPEGMASKFADFIAASRRGFIPERRTPSKPLKLVRVEDAEKTVSMPEAAPQTAQENLGTDGENAPMRAIG
;
A
#
# COMPACT_ATOMS: atom_id res chain seq x y z
N VAL A 1 7.71 -5.19 29.27
CA VAL A 1 7.87 -5.92 28.01
C VAL A 1 7.48 -7.37 28.21
N LYS A 2 6.64 -7.90 27.34
CA LYS A 2 6.30 -9.32 27.32
C LYS A 2 7.01 -9.98 26.13
N ILE A 3 8.09 -10.69 26.39
CA ILE A 3 8.92 -11.31 25.35
C ILE A 3 8.74 -12.83 25.41
N HIS A 4 8.41 -13.44 24.26
CA HIS A 4 8.32 -14.90 24.15
C HIS A 4 9.71 -15.52 24.32
N PRO A 5 9.87 -16.66 25.05
CA PRO A 5 11.18 -17.26 25.35
C PRO A 5 12.01 -17.64 24.12
N THR A 6 11.40 -17.82 22.96
CA THR A 6 12.12 -18.13 21.69
C THR A 6 12.48 -16.90 20.86
N ALA A 7 12.10 -15.70 21.28
CA ALA A 7 12.52 -14.48 20.61
C ALA A 7 13.98 -14.14 20.94
N ILE A 8 14.70 -13.60 19.97
CA ILE A 8 16.07 -13.11 20.11
C ILE A 8 16.03 -11.60 20.10
N VAL A 9 16.27 -10.98 21.24
CA VAL A 9 16.21 -9.54 21.43
C VAL A 9 17.56 -9.04 21.93
N SER A 10 18.13 -8.05 21.22
CA SER A 10 19.38 -7.42 21.65
C SER A 10 19.20 -6.61 22.93
N ASP A 11 20.14 -6.70 23.84
CA ASP A 11 20.17 -5.88 25.07
C ASP A 11 20.34 -4.38 24.79
N GLU A 12 20.81 -4.01 23.58
CA GLU A 12 20.95 -2.62 23.14
C GLU A 12 19.67 -2.08 22.49
N ALA A 13 18.62 -2.89 22.32
CA ALA A 13 17.33 -2.43 21.82
C ALA A 13 16.57 -1.62 22.89
N LYS A 14 15.99 -0.50 22.51
CA LYS A 14 15.18 0.34 23.38
C LYS A 14 13.71 0.01 23.19
N ILE A 15 13.12 -0.73 24.12
CA ILE A 15 11.77 -1.25 23.99
C ILE A 15 10.93 -0.75 25.19
N ALA A 16 9.77 -0.14 24.89
CA ALA A 16 8.84 0.33 25.92
C ALA A 16 8.26 -0.82 26.75
N ALA A 17 7.87 -0.53 27.99
CA ALA A 17 7.56 -1.54 29.02
C ALA A 17 6.34 -2.43 28.73
N ASP A 18 5.43 -1.99 27.87
CA ASP A 18 4.17 -2.64 27.53
C ASP A 18 4.15 -3.31 26.13
N VAL A 19 5.30 -3.36 25.46
CA VAL A 19 5.45 -4.02 24.16
C VAL A 19 5.32 -5.55 24.31
N GLU A 20 4.61 -6.19 23.37
CA GLU A 20 4.51 -7.64 23.25
C GLU A 20 5.33 -8.15 22.04
N ILE A 21 6.23 -9.12 22.29
CA ILE A 21 7.09 -9.74 21.26
C ILE A 21 6.81 -11.24 21.22
N GLY A 22 6.27 -11.69 20.09
CA GLY A 22 5.88 -13.07 19.82
C GLY A 22 7.06 -14.03 19.59
N PRO A 23 6.75 -15.31 19.33
CA PRO A 23 7.76 -16.35 19.16
C PRO A 23 8.62 -16.13 17.90
N PHE A 24 9.90 -16.51 18.01
CA PHE A 24 10.87 -16.47 16.92
C PHE A 24 11.10 -15.09 16.30
N CYS A 25 10.74 -14.02 16.98
CA CYS A 25 11.09 -12.67 16.58
C CYS A 25 12.59 -12.42 16.75
N ILE A 26 13.15 -11.57 15.89
CA ILE A 26 14.56 -11.13 15.96
C ILE A 26 14.56 -9.60 16.00
N ILE A 27 15.04 -9.03 17.10
CA ILE A 27 15.19 -7.58 17.27
C ILE A 27 16.68 -7.27 17.41
N GLU A 28 17.23 -6.56 16.43
CA GLU A 28 18.66 -6.25 16.38
C GLU A 28 19.03 -5.06 17.30
N SER A 29 20.33 -4.84 17.47
CA SER A 29 20.87 -3.71 18.24
C SER A 29 20.49 -2.37 17.62
N GLY A 30 20.32 -1.34 18.47
CA GLY A 30 19.97 0.03 18.02
C GLY A 30 18.56 0.20 17.49
N VAL A 31 17.67 -0.79 17.65
CA VAL A 31 16.22 -0.68 17.39
C VAL A 31 15.55 0.08 18.53
N THR A 32 14.57 0.92 18.18
CA THR A 32 13.67 1.56 19.15
C THR A 32 12.24 1.15 18.87
N ILE A 33 11.49 0.70 19.91
CA ILE A 33 10.06 0.32 19.78
C ILE A 33 9.25 1.08 20.85
N GLY A 34 8.31 1.88 20.39
CA GLY A 34 7.38 2.66 21.20
C GLY A 34 6.35 1.80 21.95
N ALA A 35 5.60 2.45 22.83
CA ALA A 35 4.61 1.83 23.69
C ALA A 35 3.45 1.19 22.90
N GLY A 36 2.80 0.17 23.47
CA GLY A 36 1.60 -0.46 22.90
C GLY A 36 1.85 -1.30 21.64
N CYS A 37 3.08 -1.45 21.18
CA CYS A 37 3.38 -2.24 19.99
C CYS A 37 3.22 -3.75 20.24
N VAL A 38 2.67 -4.45 19.24
CA VAL A 38 2.52 -5.91 19.23
C VAL A 38 3.22 -6.50 18.01
N LEU A 39 4.23 -7.35 18.25
CA LEU A 39 4.95 -8.09 17.22
C LEU A 39 4.53 -9.56 17.28
N MET A 40 3.92 -10.07 16.20
CA MET A 40 3.48 -11.45 16.09
C MET A 40 4.70 -12.39 15.91
N ALA A 41 4.48 -13.61 15.44
CA ALA A 41 5.58 -14.58 15.28
C ALA A 41 6.50 -14.24 14.07
N HIS A 42 7.78 -14.59 14.19
CA HIS A 42 8.76 -14.49 13.09
C HIS A 42 8.99 -13.07 12.53
N VAL A 43 8.69 -12.03 13.30
CA VAL A 43 8.98 -10.66 12.91
C VAL A 43 10.47 -10.38 13.04
N SER A 44 11.05 -9.70 12.05
CA SER A 44 12.46 -9.30 12.07
C SER A 44 12.57 -7.77 12.00
N VAL A 45 13.08 -7.16 13.08
CA VAL A 45 13.35 -5.71 13.12
C VAL A 45 14.87 -5.51 13.14
N LYS A 46 15.37 -4.89 12.07
CA LYS A 46 16.79 -4.70 11.81
C LYS A 46 17.31 -3.42 12.43
N LYS A 47 18.64 -3.36 12.57
CA LYS A 47 19.37 -2.16 13.06
C LYS A 47 18.92 -0.90 12.29
N GLY A 48 18.74 0.21 13.02
CA GLY A 48 18.37 1.51 12.45
C GLY A 48 16.86 1.73 12.26
N VAL A 49 16.02 0.82 12.78
CA VAL A 49 14.57 1.00 12.81
C VAL A 49 14.14 1.71 14.08
N THR A 50 13.34 2.76 13.93
CA THR A 50 12.55 3.37 14.98
C THR A 50 11.07 3.16 14.67
N LEU A 51 10.37 2.50 15.57
CA LEU A 51 8.94 2.22 15.53
C LEU A 51 8.26 3.03 16.61
N GLY A 52 7.29 3.85 16.24
CA GLY A 52 6.45 4.63 17.15
C GLY A 52 5.54 3.77 18.00
N GLU A 53 4.43 4.32 18.46
CA GLU A 53 3.52 3.68 19.41
C GLU A 53 2.40 2.91 18.70
N ASN A 54 1.79 1.93 19.41
CA ASN A 54 0.57 1.20 19.02
C ASN A 54 0.64 0.49 17.66
N ASN A 55 1.82 0.16 17.15
CA ASN A 55 1.94 -0.53 15.88
C ASN A 55 1.69 -2.04 16.05
N THR A 56 0.94 -2.61 15.10
CA THR A 56 0.69 -4.07 15.03
C THR A 56 1.46 -4.66 13.85
N ILE A 57 2.39 -5.58 14.15
CA ILE A 57 3.29 -6.18 13.18
C ILE A 57 2.99 -7.68 13.10
N HIS A 58 2.42 -8.11 11.97
CA HIS A 58 2.02 -9.51 11.77
C HIS A 58 3.21 -10.40 11.38
N GLU A 59 2.93 -11.69 11.20
CA GLU A 59 3.91 -12.75 11.02
C GLU A 59 4.80 -12.52 9.79
N GLY A 60 6.08 -12.78 9.96
CA GLY A 60 7.05 -12.75 8.87
C GLY A 60 7.41 -11.36 8.34
N VAL A 61 6.92 -10.29 8.95
CA VAL A 61 7.27 -8.91 8.55
C VAL A 61 8.76 -8.66 8.79
N VAL A 62 9.40 -7.98 7.84
CA VAL A 62 10.79 -7.53 7.94
C VAL A 62 10.85 -6.00 7.86
N LEU A 63 11.23 -5.35 8.96
CA LEU A 63 11.47 -3.92 9.03
C LEU A 63 12.96 -3.63 9.04
N GLY A 64 13.43 -2.71 8.20
CA GLY A 64 14.81 -2.30 8.13
C GLY A 64 15.71 -3.22 7.28
N GLY A 65 15.12 -3.90 6.29
CA GLY A 65 15.91 -4.66 5.32
C GLY A 65 16.97 -3.78 4.64
N LYS A 66 18.13 -4.36 4.31
CA LYS A 66 19.20 -3.65 3.60
C LYS A 66 18.68 -3.13 2.25
N PRO A 67 19.02 -1.88 1.85
CA PRO A 67 18.59 -1.35 0.55
C PRO A 67 18.94 -2.28 -0.61
N GLN A 68 17.98 -2.58 -1.47
CA GLN A 68 18.17 -3.40 -2.67
C GLN A 68 18.67 -2.51 -3.83
N HIS A 69 19.94 -2.11 -3.77
CA HIS A 69 20.53 -1.26 -4.79
C HIS A 69 21.93 -1.74 -5.17
N ILE A 70 22.21 -1.84 -6.48
CA ILE A 70 23.47 -2.38 -7.01
C ILE A 70 24.70 -1.53 -6.64
N CYS A 71 24.51 -0.23 -6.42
CA CYS A 71 25.58 0.71 -6.05
C CYS A 71 25.69 0.91 -4.54
N LEU A 72 25.04 0.07 -3.71
CA LEU A 72 25.14 0.21 -2.26
C LEU A 72 26.55 -0.20 -1.81
N ASN A 73 27.31 0.77 -1.31
CA ASN A 73 28.66 0.59 -0.78
C ASN A 73 28.71 1.16 0.65
N GLY A 74 29.04 0.31 1.61
CA GLY A 74 29.27 0.73 3.00
C GLY A 74 27.99 0.87 3.84
N GLU A 75 27.96 1.93 4.64
CA GLU A 75 26.85 2.21 5.55
C GLU A 75 25.62 2.73 4.83
N TYR A 76 24.46 2.50 5.41
CA TYR A 76 23.15 2.95 4.92
C TYR A 76 22.33 3.54 6.06
N GLY A 77 21.22 4.18 5.74
CA GLY A 77 20.36 4.87 6.69
C GLY A 77 19.43 3.95 7.47
N GLY A 78 18.34 4.50 7.96
CA GLY A 78 17.38 3.80 8.79
C GLY A 78 15.97 3.74 8.22
N VAL A 79 15.04 3.38 9.09
CA VAL A 79 13.59 3.44 8.88
C VAL A 79 12.97 4.14 10.07
N LEU A 80 12.11 5.12 9.79
CA LEU A 80 11.26 5.76 10.78
C LEU A 80 9.80 5.41 10.49
N ILE A 81 9.15 4.81 11.47
CA ILE A 81 7.73 4.43 11.39
C ILE A 81 7.01 5.16 12.52
N GLY A 82 5.91 5.84 12.18
CA GLY A 82 5.05 6.53 13.12
C GLY A 82 4.21 5.59 13.99
N ASN A 83 3.00 6.02 14.31
CA ASN A 83 2.13 5.37 15.27
C ASN A 83 0.94 4.67 14.59
N ASP A 84 0.28 3.76 15.32
CA ASP A 84 -1.01 3.17 14.96
C ASP A 84 -1.02 2.45 13.59
N ASN A 85 0.15 2.04 13.07
CA ASN A 85 0.25 1.33 11.80
C ASN A 85 0.00 -0.18 11.98
N THR A 86 -0.58 -0.78 10.94
CA THR A 86 -0.72 -2.23 10.83
C THR A 86 0.05 -2.75 9.63
N PHE A 87 1.01 -3.63 9.88
CA PHE A 87 1.76 -4.35 8.85
C PHE A 87 1.30 -5.81 8.84
N ARG A 88 0.64 -6.22 7.76
CA ARG A 88 0.19 -7.59 7.57
C ARG A 88 1.34 -8.50 7.13
N GLU A 89 1.05 -9.77 7.06
CA GLU A 89 2.00 -10.86 6.92
C GLU A 89 3.00 -10.64 5.76
N ASN A 90 4.27 -10.88 6.03
CA ASN A 90 5.37 -10.81 5.07
C ASN A 90 5.60 -9.43 4.42
N CYS A 91 5.06 -8.34 4.98
CA CYS A 91 5.44 -7.00 4.53
C CYS A 91 6.94 -6.77 4.70
N THR A 92 7.53 -5.99 3.80
CA THR A 92 8.94 -5.63 3.86
C THR A 92 9.14 -4.14 3.71
N VAL A 93 9.96 -3.55 4.59
CA VAL A 93 10.36 -2.13 4.53
C VAL A 93 11.87 -2.05 4.58
N HIS A 94 12.50 -1.42 3.59
CA HIS A 94 13.94 -1.29 3.50
C HIS A 94 14.45 0.04 4.03
N CYS A 95 15.66 0.02 4.60
CA CYS A 95 16.38 1.22 5.02
C CYS A 95 16.69 2.15 3.84
N ALA A 96 16.90 3.42 4.14
CA ALA A 96 17.36 4.39 3.16
C ALA A 96 18.81 4.09 2.71
N MET A 97 19.15 4.56 1.50
CA MET A 97 20.48 4.35 0.88
C MET A 97 21.62 5.07 1.60
N TYR A 98 21.34 6.23 2.20
CA TYR A 98 22.35 7.09 2.78
C TYR A 98 22.26 7.12 4.29
N PRO A 99 23.41 7.13 5.02
CA PRO A 99 23.45 7.02 6.49
C PRO A 99 22.67 8.11 7.24
N ASP A 100 22.53 9.30 6.64
CA ASP A 100 21.81 10.46 7.17
C ASP A 100 20.33 10.53 6.77
N LYS A 101 19.83 9.51 6.07
CA LYS A 101 18.45 9.44 5.56
C LYS A 101 17.69 8.29 6.19
N ASN A 102 16.35 8.38 6.06
CA ASN A 102 15.44 7.33 6.47
C ASN A 102 14.39 7.08 5.40
N THR A 103 13.99 5.83 5.26
CA THR A 103 12.68 5.48 4.72
C THR A 103 11.65 5.84 5.78
N VAL A 104 10.60 6.55 5.41
CA VAL A 104 9.64 7.12 6.38
C VAL A 104 8.24 6.57 6.10
N ILE A 105 7.57 6.14 7.16
CA ILE A 105 6.16 5.76 7.15
C ILE A 105 5.48 6.55 8.28
N GLY A 106 4.43 7.29 7.94
CA GLY A 106 3.66 8.11 8.89
C GLY A 106 2.77 7.30 9.81
N ASP A 107 1.64 7.86 10.18
CA ASP A 107 0.71 7.29 11.15
C ASP A 107 -0.51 6.63 10.50
N ASP A 108 -1.12 5.69 11.22
CA ASP A 108 -2.41 5.08 10.89
C ASP A 108 -2.47 4.44 9.48
N ASN A 109 -1.36 3.84 9.06
CA ASN A 109 -1.27 3.17 7.75
C ASN A 109 -1.61 1.69 7.85
N PHE A 110 -2.18 1.15 6.77
CA PHE A 110 -2.49 -0.27 6.64
C PHE A 110 -1.77 -0.89 5.44
N LEU A 111 -0.71 -1.65 5.72
CA LEU A 111 0.06 -2.39 4.73
C LEU A 111 -0.39 -3.86 4.74
N MET A 112 -1.01 -4.31 3.66
CA MET A 112 -1.55 -5.66 3.55
C MET A 112 -0.48 -6.67 3.13
N VAL A 113 -0.86 -7.93 3.07
CA VAL A 113 0.02 -9.09 2.84
C VAL A 113 0.98 -8.88 1.67
N ASN A 114 2.27 -9.13 1.89
CA ASN A 114 3.35 -9.01 0.92
C ASN A 114 3.56 -7.59 0.33
N ALA A 115 3.05 -6.53 0.96
CA ALA A 115 3.35 -5.17 0.51
C ALA A 115 4.84 -4.89 0.69
N HIS A 116 5.45 -4.23 -0.30
CA HIS A 116 6.88 -3.89 -0.30
C HIS A 116 7.10 -2.38 -0.38
N VAL A 117 7.86 -1.84 0.56
CA VAL A 117 8.32 -0.45 0.57
C VAL A 117 9.85 -0.46 0.44
N ALA A 118 10.36 -0.02 -0.72
CA ALA A 118 11.80 0.04 -0.96
C ALA A 118 12.45 1.22 -0.22
N HIS A 119 13.76 1.33 -0.40
CA HIS A 119 14.60 2.35 0.24
C HIS A 119 14.18 3.79 -0.12
N ASP A 120 14.38 4.72 0.80
CA ASP A 120 14.14 6.17 0.62
C ASP A 120 12.68 6.54 0.28
N CYS A 121 11.72 5.64 0.44
CA CYS A 121 10.31 5.96 0.30
C CYS A 121 9.83 6.86 1.43
N VAL A 122 8.85 7.69 1.13
CA VAL A 122 8.14 8.53 2.12
C VAL A 122 6.65 8.27 1.97
N ILE A 123 6.06 7.66 2.98
CA ILE A 123 4.64 7.34 3.06
C ILE A 123 4.02 8.26 4.11
N GLY A 124 2.95 8.97 3.74
CA GLY A 124 2.18 9.84 4.63
C GLY A 124 1.30 9.08 5.63
N ASP A 125 0.23 9.72 6.05
CA ASP A 125 -0.69 9.17 7.04
C ASP A 125 -1.95 8.56 6.40
N HIS A 126 -2.57 7.58 7.09
CA HIS A 126 -3.81 6.93 6.67
C HIS A 126 -3.73 6.29 5.26
N VAL A 127 -2.55 5.89 4.81
CA VAL A 127 -2.34 5.25 3.50
C VAL A 127 -2.70 3.77 3.59
N ILE A 128 -3.37 3.26 2.55
CA ILE A 128 -3.64 1.84 2.42
C ILE A 128 -2.83 1.29 1.25
N ILE A 129 -1.93 0.36 1.54
CA ILE A 129 -1.13 -0.37 0.56
C ILE A 129 -1.58 -1.82 0.58
N THR A 130 -2.26 -2.27 -0.48
CA THR A 130 -2.89 -3.58 -0.45
C THR A 130 -1.96 -4.70 -0.94
N ASN A 131 -2.46 -5.93 -0.97
CA ASN A 131 -1.68 -7.15 -1.19
C ASN A 131 -0.77 -7.09 -2.42
N ASN A 132 0.49 -7.49 -2.25
CA ASN A 132 1.49 -7.58 -3.31
C ASN A 132 1.77 -6.24 -4.04
N ALA A 133 1.43 -5.10 -3.47
CA ALA A 133 1.81 -3.81 -4.04
C ALA A 133 3.29 -3.54 -3.78
N MET A 134 3.99 -3.00 -4.77
CA MET A 134 5.44 -2.82 -4.76
C MET A 134 5.79 -1.35 -5.05
N LEU A 135 6.39 -0.70 -4.06
CA LEU A 135 6.90 0.66 -4.19
C LEU A 135 8.41 0.60 -4.37
N ALA A 136 8.91 1.02 -5.53
CA ALA A 136 10.35 1.11 -5.79
C ALA A 136 11.00 2.28 -5.02
N GLY A 137 12.33 2.37 -5.06
CA GLY A 137 13.05 3.38 -4.27
C GLY A 137 12.62 4.82 -4.55
N HIS A 138 12.65 5.67 -3.51
CA HIS A 138 12.31 7.10 -3.56
C HIS A 138 10.86 7.40 -3.96
N VAL A 139 9.95 6.46 -3.85
CA VAL A 139 8.51 6.71 -4.06
C VAL A 139 7.97 7.53 -2.90
N ARG A 140 7.16 8.53 -3.23
CA ARG A 140 6.39 9.29 -2.25
C ARG A 140 4.92 8.98 -2.39
N VAL A 141 4.25 8.68 -1.29
CA VAL A 141 2.79 8.49 -1.21
C VAL A 141 2.25 9.45 -0.17
N ASP A 142 1.42 10.37 -0.61
CA ASP A 142 0.80 11.36 0.28
C ASP A 142 -0.40 10.75 1.02
N ASP A 143 -0.87 11.47 2.04
CA ASP A 143 -1.90 11.01 2.98
C ASP A 143 -3.16 10.49 2.29
N ARG A 144 -3.76 9.47 2.89
CA ARG A 144 -5.05 8.88 2.47
C ARG A 144 -5.07 8.33 1.03
N ALA A 145 -3.90 8.12 0.43
CA ALA A 145 -3.82 7.42 -0.84
C ALA A 145 -4.17 5.93 -0.67
N TYR A 146 -4.74 5.34 -1.70
CA TYR A 146 -5.11 3.93 -1.74
C TYR A 146 -4.38 3.24 -2.90
N ILE A 147 -3.47 2.35 -2.59
CA ILE A 147 -2.71 1.57 -3.56
C ILE A 147 -3.28 0.15 -3.61
N SER A 148 -3.98 -0.18 -4.70
CA SER A 148 -4.65 -1.49 -4.84
C SER A 148 -3.66 -2.64 -5.07
N GLY A 149 -4.19 -3.87 -5.01
CA GLY A 149 -3.38 -5.10 -5.09
C GLY A 149 -2.60 -5.24 -6.40
N GLY A 150 -1.37 -5.72 -6.28
CA GLY A 150 -0.49 -5.96 -7.42
C GLY A 150 0.00 -4.70 -8.15
N VAL A 151 -0.22 -3.51 -7.60
CA VAL A 151 0.29 -2.26 -8.18
C VAL A 151 1.81 -2.22 -8.08
N ALA A 152 2.48 -1.83 -9.18
CA ALA A 152 3.90 -1.53 -9.19
C ALA A 152 4.12 -0.04 -9.44
N ILE A 153 4.86 0.62 -8.54
CA ILE A 153 5.18 2.05 -8.65
C ILE A 153 6.68 2.20 -8.92
N HIS A 154 6.99 2.82 -10.06
CA HIS A 154 8.38 3.07 -10.47
C HIS A 154 9.07 4.08 -9.54
N GLN A 155 10.39 3.92 -9.40
CA GLN A 155 11.20 4.82 -8.57
C GLN A 155 10.98 6.30 -8.88
N TYR A 156 11.03 7.14 -7.84
CA TYR A 156 10.82 8.60 -7.89
C TYR A 156 9.42 9.05 -8.29
N CYS A 157 8.45 8.17 -8.45
CA CYS A 157 7.06 8.57 -8.65
C CYS A 157 6.45 9.07 -7.33
N GLN A 158 5.50 10.00 -7.49
CA GLN A 158 4.68 10.51 -6.40
C GLN A 158 3.22 10.11 -6.60
N VAL A 159 2.55 9.77 -5.51
CA VAL A 159 1.10 9.52 -5.48
C VAL A 159 0.47 10.53 -4.54
N GLY A 160 -0.36 11.39 -5.09
CA GLY A 160 -0.97 12.49 -4.34
C GLY A 160 -2.06 12.03 -3.37
N THR A 161 -2.39 12.93 -2.45
CA THR A 161 -3.38 12.69 -1.38
C THR A 161 -4.73 12.25 -1.94
N PHE A 162 -5.39 11.30 -1.28
CA PHE A 162 -6.66 10.69 -1.72
C PHE A 162 -6.65 10.07 -3.13
N ALA A 163 -5.51 9.95 -3.78
CA ALA A 163 -5.45 9.22 -5.05
C ALA A 163 -5.75 7.74 -4.82
N MET A 164 -6.47 7.13 -5.75
CA MET A 164 -6.74 5.69 -5.76
C MET A 164 -6.09 5.07 -7.00
N VAL A 165 -5.13 4.19 -6.80
CA VAL A 165 -4.47 3.45 -7.87
C VAL A 165 -5.09 2.07 -7.99
N GLY A 166 -5.75 1.80 -9.12
CA GLY A 166 -6.45 0.54 -9.39
C GLY A 166 -5.51 -0.67 -9.47
N GLY A 167 -6.06 -1.85 -9.17
CA GLY A 167 -5.27 -3.09 -9.08
C GLY A 167 -4.49 -3.42 -10.35
N ASN A 168 -3.28 -3.92 -10.17
CA ASN A 168 -2.32 -4.27 -11.24
C ASN A 168 -1.87 -3.10 -12.14
N ALA A 169 -2.12 -1.84 -11.73
CA ALA A 169 -1.59 -0.70 -12.48
C ALA A 169 -0.06 -0.65 -12.40
N LEU A 170 0.57 -0.28 -13.53
CA LEU A 170 1.98 0.07 -13.59
C LEU A 170 2.11 1.60 -13.62
N VAL A 171 2.55 2.18 -12.50
CA VAL A 171 2.72 3.62 -12.32
C VAL A 171 4.15 4.01 -12.67
N VAL A 172 4.34 4.73 -13.78
CA VAL A 172 5.66 5.20 -14.27
C VAL A 172 5.80 6.72 -14.26
N GLN A 173 4.71 7.43 -13.97
CA GLN A 173 4.62 8.88 -13.82
C GLN A 173 3.86 9.22 -12.53
N ASP A 174 3.92 10.49 -12.11
CA ASP A 174 3.25 10.91 -10.89
C ASP A 174 1.73 10.81 -11.00
N VAL A 175 1.08 10.40 -9.93
CA VAL A 175 -0.38 10.30 -9.82
C VAL A 175 -0.89 11.55 -9.08
N PRO A 176 -1.61 12.47 -9.74
CA PRO A 176 -2.12 13.66 -9.08
C PRO A 176 -3.05 13.35 -7.91
N PRO A 177 -3.22 14.30 -6.97
CA PRO A 177 -4.13 14.11 -5.84
C PRO A 177 -5.58 13.92 -6.30
N PHE A 178 -6.36 13.20 -5.51
CA PHE A 178 -7.80 12.99 -5.65
C PHE A 178 -8.28 12.23 -6.88
N VAL A 179 -7.38 11.66 -7.70
CA VAL A 179 -7.78 10.95 -8.92
C VAL A 179 -7.89 9.45 -8.72
N ASN A 180 -8.67 8.81 -9.60
CA ASN A 180 -8.67 7.36 -9.78
C ASN A 180 -7.82 7.00 -10.99
N VAL A 181 -6.89 6.07 -10.82
CA VAL A 181 -6.13 5.43 -11.89
C VAL A 181 -6.73 4.06 -12.17
N ASP A 182 -7.05 3.78 -13.42
CA ASP A 182 -7.56 2.47 -13.85
C ASP A 182 -6.45 1.41 -13.87
N GLY A 183 -6.71 0.24 -13.30
CA GLY A 183 -5.73 -0.83 -13.21
C GLY A 183 -5.29 -1.39 -14.56
N GLY A 184 -6.22 -1.50 -15.51
CA GLY A 184 -5.94 -2.10 -16.81
C GLY A 184 -5.16 -1.20 -17.76
N SER A 185 -5.46 0.10 -17.77
CA SER A 185 -4.82 1.08 -18.65
C SER A 185 -3.71 1.88 -17.96
N SER A 186 -3.66 1.88 -16.63
CA SER A 186 -2.80 2.76 -15.82
C SER A 186 -2.98 4.25 -16.13
N LEU A 187 -4.18 4.65 -16.55
CA LEU A 187 -4.54 6.03 -16.88
C LEU A 187 -5.55 6.59 -15.88
N VAL A 188 -5.58 7.91 -15.72
CA VAL A 188 -6.59 8.57 -14.91
C VAL A 188 -7.97 8.43 -15.55
N VAL A 189 -8.97 8.09 -14.74
CA VAL A 189 -10.37 7.89 -15.18
C VAL A 189 -11.37 8.79 -14.45
N GLY A 190 -10.89 9.75 -13.70
CA GLY A 190 -11.71 10.76 -13.01
C GLY A 190 -11.31 10.96 -11.56
N VAL A 191 -12.14 11.71 -10.83
CA VAL A 191 -11.93 12.04 -9.41
C VAL A 191 -12.41 10.92 -8.49
N ASN A 192 -11.69 10.65 -7.42
CA ASN A 192 -12.03 9.69 -6.37
C ASN A 192 -13.17 10.18 -5.45
N ARG A 193 -14.35 10.37 -6.03
CA ARG A 193 -15.55 10.85 -5.30
C ARG A 193 -15.92 9.96 -4.12
N ILE A 194 -15.78 8.64 -4.30
CA ILE A 194 -16.19 7.67 -3.28
C ILE A 194 -15.26 7.78 -2.07
N GLY A 195 -13.95 7.83 -2.29
CA GLY A 195 -12.97 8.00 -1.22
C GLY A 195 -13.18 9.31 -0.45
N LEU A 196 -13.37 10.42 -1.16
CA LEU A 196 -13.63 11.73 -0.56
C LEU A 196 -14.91 11.74 0.29
N ARG A 197 -16.02 11.18 -0.22
CA ARG A 197 -17.27 11.10 0.54
C ARG A 197 -17.15 10.21 1.78
N ARG A 198 -16.47 9.06 1.68
CA ARG A 198 -16.25 8.16 2.82
C ARG A 198 -15.41 8.81 3.92
N ALA A 199 -14.51 9.71 3.53
CA ALA A 199 -13.72 10.50 4.46
C ALA A 199 -14.48 11.71 5.05
N GLY A 200 -15.76 11.89 4.70
CA GLY A 200 -16.59 12.97 5.22
C GLY A 200 -16.34 14.34 4.58
N ILE A 201 -15.65 14.41 3.43
CA ILE A 201 -15.38 15.69 2.77
C ILE A 201 -16.69 16.29 2.27
N PRO A 202 -16.98 17.58 2.60
CA PRO A 202 -18.21 18.23 2.20
C PRO A 202 -18.37 18.37 0.68
N SER A 203 -19.61 18.26 0.18
CA SER A 203 -19.90 18.36 -1.26
C SER A 203 -19.37 19.60 -1.93
N PRO A 204 -19.41 20.81 -1.33
CA PRO A 204 -18.81 22.00 -1.94
C PRO A 204 -17.31 21.87 -2.19
N GLU A 205 -16.58 21.26 -1.26
CA GLU A 205 -15.13 21.02 -1.39
C GLU A 205 -14.82 19.98 -2.46
N ILE A 206 -15.64 18.92 -2.52
CA ILE A 206 -15.57 17.93 -3.62
C ILE A 206 -15.80 18.58 -4.98
N ASN A 207 -16.71 19.55 -5.08
CA ASN A 207 -16.96 20.28 -6.32
C ASN A 207 -15.75 21.12 -6.73
N GLN A 208 -15.09 21.80 -5.78
CA GLN A 208 -13.84 22.54 -6.06
C GLN A 208 -12.73 21.62 -6.58
N ILE A 209 -12.59 20.41 -5.98
CA ILE A 209 -11.66 19.39 -6.47
C ILE A 209 -12.00 19.00 -7.94
N TYR A 210 -13.27 18.89 -8.29
CA TYR A 210 -13.70 18.63 -9.66
C TYR A 210 -13.32 19.77 -10.61
N GLU A 211 -13.58 21.00 -10.23
CA GLU A 211 -13.20 22.16 -11.03
C GLU A 211 -11.68 22.22 -11.23
N ALA A 212 -10.89 21.97 -10.20
CA ALA A 212 -9.43 21.89 -10.30
C ALA A 212 -8.98 20.73 -11.22
N TYR A 213 -9.64 19.58 -11.15
CA TYR A 213 -9.40 18.45 -12.05
C TYR A 213 -9.67 18.85 -13.52
N HIS A 214 -10.76 19.56 -13.82
CA HIS A 214 -11.06 20.06 -15.16
C HIS A 214 -9.99 21.03 -15.68
N VAL A 215 -9.48 21.93 -14.85
CA VAL A 215 -8.36 22.81 -15.23
C VAL A 215 -7.16 22.00 -15.69
N LEU A 216 -6.85 20.88 -14.99
CA LEU A 216 -5.67 20.07 -15.27
C LEU A 216 -5.81 19.21 -16.54
N TYR A 217 -6.98 18.58 -16.75
CA TYR A 217 -7.12 17.53 -17.76
C TYR A 217 -7.95 17.92 -18.96
N GLU A 218 -8.88 18.84 -18.84
CA GLU A 218 -9.82 19.18 -19.91
C GLU A 218 -9.55 20.54 -20.53
N GLU A 219 -9.05 21.51 -19.78
CA GLU A 219 -8.64 22.80 -20.32
C GLU A 219 -7.28 22.63 -21.03
N LYS A 220 -7.22 22.95 -22.33
CA LYS A 220 -6.00 22.82 -23.15
C LYS A 220 -4.98 23.90 -22.79
N ARG A 221 -4.29 23.75 -21.66
CA ARG A 221 -3.30 24.68 -21.11
C ARG A 221 -1.92 24.03 -21.03
N THR A 222 -0.90 24.84 -21.01
CA THR A 222 0.43 24.40 -20.60
C THR A 222 0.45 24.14 -19.09
N LEU A 223 1.40 23.31 -18.61
CA LEU A 223 1.54 23.04 -17.17
C LEU A 223 1.70 24.30 -16.34
N ARG A 224 2.46 25.27 -16.86
CA ARG A 224 2.66 26.54 -16.18
C ARG A 224 1.37 27.33 -16.03
N GLU A 225 0.59 27.45 -17.09
CA GLU A 225 -0.73 28.08 -17.07
C GLU A 225 -1.71 27.34 -16.13
N CYS A 226 -1.68 26.00 -16.12
CA CYS A 226 -2.47 25.20 -15.16
C CYS A 226 -2.14 25.59 -13.71
N VAL A 227 -0.87 25.66 -13.35
CA VAL A 227 -0.43 26.02 -11.99
C VAL A 227 -0.86 27.45 -11.65
N GLU A 228 -0.72 28.40 -12.56
CA GLU A 228 -1.12 29.81 -12.36
C GLU A 228 -2.64 29.88 -12.13
N VAL A 229 -3.45 29.27 -12.99
CA VAL A 229 -4.91 29.24 -12.86
C VAL A 229 -5.39 28.52 -11.62
N LEU A 230 -4.76 27.38 -11.27
CA LEU A 230 -5.11 26.64 -10.06
C LEU A 230 -4.84 27.45 -8.80
N ARG A 231 -3.70 28.17 -8.72
CA ARG A 231 -3.38 29.04 -7.61
C ARG A 231 -4.30 30.25 -7.48
N GLU A 232 -4.73 30.82 -8.61
CA GLU A 232 -5.67 31.92 -8.64
C GLU A 232 -7.09 31.52 -8.22
N ARG A 233 -7.60 30.40 -8.76
CA ARG A 233 -8.98 29.94 -8.51
C ARG A 233 -9.12 29.21 -7.16
N PHE A 234 -8.07 28.50 -6.71
CA PHE A 234 -8.08 27.67 -5.51
C PHE A 234 -6.86 27.97 -4.64
N PRO A 235 -6.78 29.17 -4.03
CA PRO A 235 -5.62 29.58 -3.24
C PRO A 235 -5.48 28.79 -1.92
N GLU A 236 -6.57 28.18 -1.45
CA GLU A 236 -6.64 27.43 -0.18
C GLU A 236 -7.58 26.20 -0.31
N GLY A 237 -7.66 25.41 0.74
CA GLY A 237 -8.48 24.19 0.78
C GLY A 237 -7.84 23.00 0.05
N MET A 238 -8.61 21.92 -0.11
CA MET A 238 -8.07 20.69 -0.70
C MET A 238 -7.70 20.85 -2.18
N ALA A 239 -8.45 21.62 -2.94
CA ALA A 239 -8.21 21.83 -4.37
C ALA A 239 -6.85 22.50 -4.65
N SER A 240 -6.31 23.32 -3.72
CA SER A 240 -5.00 23.95 -3.85
C SER A 240 -3.86 22.92 -4.00
N LYS A 241 -4.03 21.72 -3.45
CA LYS A 241 -3.03 20.64 -3.51
C LYS A 241 -2.69 20.21 -4.95
N PHE A 242 -3.57 20.44 -5.93
CA PHE A 242 -3.23 20.18 -7.33
C PHE A 242 -2.09 21.07 -7.82
N ALA A 243 -2.14 22.37 -7.52
CA ALA A 243 -1.12 23.32 -7.97
C ALA A 243 0.26 22.97 -7.40
N ASP A 244 0.32 22.68 -6.11
CA ASP A 244 1.58 22.36 -5.42
C ASP A 244 2.15 21.03 -5.91
N PHE A 245 1.29 20.00 -6.07
CA PHE A 245 1.71 18.70 -6.59
C PHE A 245 2.30 18.82 -8.00
N ILE A 246 1.59 19.52 -8.91
CA ILE A 246 2.03 19.67 -10.29
C ILE A 246 3.33 20.48 -10.37
N ALA A 247 3.44 21.57 -9.58
CA ALA A 247 4.66 22.39 -9.54
C ALA A 247 5.88 21.61 -9.01
N ALA A 248 5.67 20.62 -8.13
CA ALA A 248 6.72 19.77 -7.58
C ALA A 248 7.07 18.56 -8.47
N SER A 249 6.19 18.18 -9.40
CA SER A 249 6.36 17.00 -10.26
C SER A 249 7.59 17.12 -11.16
N ARG A 250 8.42 16.07 -11.14
CA ARG A 250 9.64 15.98 -11.98
C ARG A 250 9.52 14.94 -13.09
N ARG A 251 8.60 13.99 -12.95
CA ARG A 251 8.40 12.89 -13.90
C ARG A 251 7.24 13.13 -14.86
N GLY A 252 6.54 14.26 -14.75
CA GLY A 252 5.23 14.44 -15.34
C GLY A 252 4.19 13.56 -14.64
N PHE A 253 2.93 13.71 -14.99
CA PHE A 253 1.85 12.98 -14.36
C PHE A 253 1.06 12.14 -15.37
N ILE A 254 0.40 11.12 -14.85
CA ILE A 254 -0.41 10.17 -15.64
C ILE A 254 -1.50 10.92 -16.39
N PRO A 255 -1.62 10.72 -17.72
CA PRO A 255 -2.67 11.36 -18.51
C PRO A 255 -4.04 10.75 -18.24
N GLU A 256 -5.07 11.53 -18.54
CA GLU A 256 -6.45 11.06 -18.54
C GLU A 256 -6.73 10.13 -19.72
N ARG A 257 -7.55 9.11 -19.47
CA ARG A 257 -8.06 8.22 -20.52
C ARG A 257 -9.08 8.93 -21.39
N ARG A 258 -8.70 9.34 -22.59
CA ARG A 258 -9.55 10.08 -23.54
C ARG A 258 -10.54 9.20 -24.31
N THR A 259 -10.28 7.91 -24.41
CA THR A 259 -11.17 6.97 -25.08
C THR A 259 -12.20 6.46 -24.08
N PRO A 260 -13.51 6.66 -24.30
CA PRO A 260 -14.50 6.05 -23.42
C PRO A 260 -14.28 4.55 -23.38
N SER A 261 -14.36 3.95 -22.19
CA SER A 261 -14.47 2.52 -22.06
C SER A 261 -15.56 2.01 -23.00
N LYS A 262 -15.31 0.88 -23.70
CA LYS A 262 -16.37 0.24 -24.50
C LYS A 262 -17.63 0.23 -23.64
N PRO A 263 -18.79 0.70 -24.17
CA PRO A 263 -20.01 0.73 -23.37
C PRO A 263 -20.21 -0.68 -22.82
N LEU A 264 -20.29 -0.80 -21.50
CA LEU A 264 -20.75 -2.01 -20.85
C LEU A 264 -22.13 -2.30 -21.47
N LYS A 265 -22.22 -3.35 -22.29
CA LYS A 265 -23.53 -3.90 -22.63
C LYS A 265 -24.11 -4.36 -21.31
N LEU A 266 -25.08 -3.63 -20.79
CA LEU A 266 -25.93 -4.09 -19.69
C LEU A 266 -26.64 -5.34 -20.22
N VAL A 267 -26.08 -6.50 -19.92
CA VAL A 267 -26.81 -7.76 -20.09
C VAL A 267 -27.93 -7.69 -19.06
N ARG A 268 -29.19 -7.62 -19.52
CA ARG A 268 -30.33 -7.69 -18.62
C ARG A 268 -30.25 -9.02 -17.86
N VAL A 269 -30.61 -9.02 -16.59
CA VAL A 269 -30.60 -10.21 -15.73
C VAL A 269 -31.31 -11.40 -16.40
N GLU A 270 -32.39 -11.14 -17.16
CA GLU A 270 -33.14 -12.11 -17.97
C GLU A 270 -32.31 -12.78 -19.09
N ASP A 271 -31.27 -12.13 -19.60
CA ASP A 271 -30.37 -12.69 -20.62
C ASP A 271 -29.19 -13.44 -19.99
N ALA A 272 -28.84 -13.14 -18.74
CA ALA A 272 -27.80 -13.85 -17.99
C ALA A 272 -28.27 -15.25 -17.53
N GLU A 273 -29.54 -15.42 -17.21
CA GLU A 273 -30.13 -16.72 -16.85
C GLU A 273 -30.17 -17.73 -18.01
N LYS A 274 -30.15 -17.25 -19.26
CA LYS A 274 -30.12 -18.12 -20.45
C LYS A 274 -28.73 -18.63 -20.83
N THR A 275 -27.68 -18.05 -20.29
CA THR A 275 -26.28 -18.40 -20.62
C THR A 275 -25.60 -19.28 -19.58
N VAL A 276 -26.21 -19.50 -18.43
CA VAL A 276 -25.69 -20.39 -17.39
C VAL A 276 -26.66 -21.58 -17.22
N SER A 277 -26.66 -22.51 -18.17
CA SER A 277 -27.15 -23.85 -17.88
C SER A 277 -26.12 -24.51 -16.96
N MET A 278 -26.39 -24.56 -15.67
CA MET A 278 -25.64 -25.38 -14.74
C MET A 278 -25.74 -26.83 -15.23
N PRO A 279 -24.64 -27.60 -15.28
CA PRO A 279 -24.73 -29.02 -15.52
C PRO A 279 -25.60 -29.64 -14.43
N GLU A 280 -26.60 -30.43 -14.83
CA GLU A 280 -27.45 -31.18 -13.91
C GLU A 280 -26.58 -31.97 -12.94
N ALA A 281 -26.83 -31.76 -11.64
CA ALA A 281 -26.19 -32.54 -10.59
C ALA A 281 -26.48 -34.05 -10.84
N ALA A 282 -25.43 -34.83 -10.98
CA ALA A 282 -25.55 -36.27 -11.07
C ALA A 282 -26.32 -36.81 -9.84
N PRO A 283 -27.25 -37.75 -9.99
CA PRO A 283 -28.04 -38.27 -8.88
C PRO A 283 -27.12 -38.91 -7.85
N GLN A 284 -27.28 -38.51 -6.61
CA GLN A 284 -26.68 -39.20 -5.46
C GLN A 284 -27.25 -40.57 -5.35
N THR A 285 -26.49 -41.59 -5.72
CA THR A 285 -26.79 -42.98 -5.38
C THR A 285 -26.55 -43.19 -3.89
N ALA A 286 -27.56 -43.74 -3.28
CA ALA A 286 -27.70 -43.99 -1.86
C ALA A 286 -26.55 -44.83 -1.27
N GLN A 287 -26.33 -44.54 0.00
CA GLN A 287 -25.56 -45.36 0.93
C GLN A 287 -25.98 -46.83 0.94
N GLU A 288 -25.05 -47.71 0.89
CA GLU A 288 -25.16 -49.01 1.56
C GLU A 288 -23.82 -49.46 2.16
N ASN A 289 -23.91 -49.63 3.48
CA ASN A 289 -23.27 -50.61 4.35
C ASN A 289 -21.77 -50.61 4.64
N LEU A 290 -21.55 -50.27 5.89
CA LEU A 290 -20.49 -50.72 6.79
C LEU A 290 -20.07 -52.18 6.63
N GLY A 291 -18.79 -52.39 6.44
CA GLY A 291 -18.10 -53.65 6.69
C GLY A 291 -16.79 -53.37 7.37
N THR A 292 -16.72 -53.66 8.67
CA THR A 292 -15.50 -53.77 9.47
C THR A 292 -14.62 -54.88 8.89
N ASP A 293 -13.33 -54.60 8.67
CA ASP A 293 -12.23 -55.48 9.11
C ASP A 293 -10.87 -54.80 8.83
N GLY A 294 -10.01 -54.91 9.85
CA GLY A 294 -8.70 -54.31 9.86
C GLY A 294 -7.69 -55.06 8.98
N GLU A 295 -6.61 -54.37 8.66
CA GLU A 295 -5.26 -54.92 8.79
C GLU A 295 -4.22 -53.87 8.36
N ASN A 296 -3.16 -53.86 9.12
CA ASN A 296 -1.93 -53.07 8.98
C ASN A 296 -1.19 -53.30 7.68
N ALA A 297 -0.65 -52.28 7.07
CA ALA A 297 0.58 -52.34 6.29
C ALA A 297 1.33 -51.01 6.21
N PRO A 298 2.67 -50.97 6.13
CA PRO A 298 3.51 -49.87 6.58
C PRO A 298 3.82 -48.83 5.49
N MET A 299 4.09 -47.62 5.92
CA MET A 299 4.67 -46.54 5.11
C MET A 299 5.99 -46.97 4.46
N ARG A 300 6.12 -46.77 3.15
CA ARG A 300 7.40 -46.64 2.46
C ARG A 300 7.67 -45.20 2.11
N ALA A 301 8.79 -44.69 2.60
CA ALA A 301 9.41 -43.45 2.15
C ALA A 301 9.92 -43.64 0.72
N ILE A 302 9.74 -42.60 -0.09
CA ILE A 302 10.42 -42.44 -1.38
C ILE A 302 11.24 -41.19 -1.30
N GLY A 303 12.52 -41.32 -1.68
CA GLY A 303 13.58 -40.32 -1.62
C GLY A 303 13.44 -39.15 -2.60
#